data_40e7ac4013d1e3013d319c2cccbebd2c
#
_entry.id   40e7ac4013d1e3013d319c2cccbebd2c
#
_cell.length_a   1.000
_cell.length_b   1.000
_cell.length_c   1.000
_cell.angle_alpha   90.00
_cell.angle_beta   90.00
_cell.angle_gamma   90.00
#
_symmetry.space_group_name_H-M   'P 1'
#
loop_
_entity.id
_entity.type
_entity.pdbx_description
1 polymer ?
#
loop_
_entity_poly.entity_id
_entity_poly.type
_entity_poly.pdbx_seq_one_letter_code
_entity_poly.pdbx_strand_id
1 'polypeptide(L)' 'YNIISKEGPMHKLVFTAEAFIKDHNLKSIGKGTTKQLAQVNAAFELLKLLPETEHEKSH' A
#
# COMPACT_ATOMS: atom_id res chain seq x y z
N TYR A 1 3.24 -5.95 -4.60
CA TYR A 1 2.26 -5.88 -3.51
C TYR A 1 1.91 -7.26 -3.02
N ASN A 2 1.79 -7.39 -1.71
CA ASN A 2 1.37 -8.63 -1.09
C ASN A 2 0.16 -8.39 -0.20
N ILE A 3 -0.78 -9.32 -0.25
CA ILE A 3 -1.89 -9.31 0.68
C ILE A 3 -1.45 -10.10 1.89
N ILE A 4 -1.26 -9.43 3.02
CA ILE A 4 -0.68 -10.06 4.20
C ILE A 4 -1.73 -10.45 5.24
N SER A 5 -2.96 -9.97 5.10
CA SER A 5 -3.96 -10.28 6.10
C SER A 5 -5.36 -10.00 5.56
N LYS A 6 -6.30 -10.74 6.11
CA LYS A 6 -7.71 -10.58 5.84
C LYS A 6 -8.43 -10.78 7.17
N GLU A 7 -9.10 -9.76 7.66
CA GLU A 7 -9.71 -9.80 8.98
C GLU A 7 -11.15 -9.33 8.94
N GLY A 8 -11.89 -9.70 9.97
CA GLY A 8 -13.24 -9.22 10.17
C GLY A 8 -14.29 -10.25 9.83
N PRO A 9 -15.54 -9.99 10.22
CA PRO A 9 -16.66 -10.87 9.89
C PRO A 9 -16.90 -10.87 8.38
N MET A 10 -17.62 -11.86 7.92
CA MET A 10 -17.84 -12.05 6.48
C MET A 10 -18.41 -10.82 5.78
N HIS A 11 -19.19 -10.03 6.48
CA HIS A 11 -19.81 -8.85 5.88
C HIS A 11 -18.99 -7.57 6.07
N LYS A 12 -17.84 -7.68 6.74
CA LYS A 12 -16.97 -6.54 6.96
C LYS A 12 -15.51 -6.94 6.90
N LEU A 13 -15.16 -7.64 5.83
CA LEU A 13 -13.78 -8.08 5.66
C LEU A 13 -12.87 -6.87 5.41
N VAL A 14 -11.70 -6.91 6.03
CA VAL A 14 -10.66 -5.91 5.80
C VAL A 14 -9.42 -6.63 5.31
N PHE A 15 -8.95 -6.24 4.15
CA PHE A 15 -7.72 -6.77 3.58
C PHE A 15 -6.57 -5.83 3.89
N THR A 16 -5.42 -6.40 4.21
CA THR A 16 -4.21 -5.62 4.44
C THR A 16 -3.20 -5.98 3.37
N ALA A 17 -2.69 -4.98 2.68
CA ALA A 17 -1.69 -5.16 1.64
C ALA A 17 -0.40 -4.47 2.03
N GLU A 18 0.70 -5.03 1.57
CA GLU A 18 2.02 -4.45 1.78
C GLU A 18 2.61 -4.06 0.43
N ALA A 19 3.11 -2.84 0.35
CA ALA A 19 3.81 -2.36 -0.84
C ALA A 19 5.27 -2.15 -0.48
N PHE A 20 6.17 -2.49 -1.39
CA PHE A 20 7.59 -2.49 -1.10
C PHE A 20 8.38 -2.03 -2.33
N ILE A 21 9.36 -1.15 -2.11
CA ILE A 21 10.28 -0.71 -3.14
C ILE A 21 11.70 -1.07 -2.70
N LYS A 22 12.33 -1.98 -3.43
CA LYS A 22 13.65 -2.46 -3.07
C LYS A 22 14.72 -1.38 -3.15
N ASP A 23 14.65 -0.57 -4.19
CA ASP A 23 15.68 0.44 -4.45
C ASP A 23 15.79 1.46 -3.32
N HIS A 24 14.69 1.73 -2.67
CA HIS A 24 14.65 2.72 -1.60
C HIS A 24 14.52 2.07 -0.22
N ASN A 25 14.43 0.76 -0.20
CA ASN A 25 14.24 0.03 1.05
C ASN A 25 13.05 0.57 1.85
N LEU A 26 11.99 0.91 1.13
CA LEU A 26 10.78 1.45 1.72
C LEU A 26 9.65 0.44 1.62
N LYS A 27 8.80 0.45 2.63
CA LYS A 27 7.58 -0.35 2.56
C LYS A 27 6.47 0.35 3.31
N SER A 28 5.24 0.03 2.95
CA SER A 28 4.06 0.61 3.56
C SER A 28 2.96 -0.43 3.65
N ILE A 29 1.97 -0.10 4.46
CA ILE A 29 0.81 -0.96 4.68
C ILE A 29 -0.44 -0.18 4.30
N GLY A 30 -1.34 -0.83 3.57
CA GLY A 30 -2.63 -0.25 3.23
C GLY A 30 -3.73 -1.23 3.54
N LYS A 31 -4.88 -0.71 3.95
CA LYS A 31 -6.05 -1.53 4.26
C LYS A 31 -7.23 -1.10 3.41
N GLY A 32 -8.10 -2.06 3.11
CA GLY A 32 -9.29 -1.78 2.33
C GLY A 32 -10.28 -2.91 2.43
N THR A 33 -11.49 -2.66 1.96
CA THR A 33 -12.55 -3.67 2.00
C THR A 33 -12.42 -4.68 0.87
N THR A 34 -11.53 -4.43 -0.09
CA THR A 34 -11.20 -5.37 -1.15
C THR A 34 -9.69 -5.45 -1.28
N LYS A 35 -9.21 -6.53 -1.91
CA LYS A 35 -7.78 -6.68 -2.15
C LYS A 35 -7.24 -5.52 -2.98
N GLN A 36 -7.98 -5.13 -4.01
CA GLN A 36 -7.56 -4.04 -4.88
C GLN A 36 -7.47 -2.73 -4.11
N LEU A 37 -8.46 -2.45 -3.28
CA LEU A 37 -8.47 -1.23 -2.49
C LEU A 37 -7.32 -1.21 -1.49
N ALA A 38 -7.04 -2.36 -0.87
CA ALA A 38 -5.93 -2.47 0.05
C ALA A 38 -4.60 -2.16 -0.66
N GLN A 39 -4.44 -2.68 -1.88
CA GLN A 39 -3.24 -2.43 -2.66
C GLN A 39 -3.12 -0.97 -3.06
N VAL A 40 -4.22 -0.35 -3.46
CA VAL A 40 -4.23 1.06 -3.81
C VAL A 40 -3.82 1.91 -2.61
N ASN A 41 -4.38 1.60 -1.44
CA ASN A 41 -4.06 2.35 -0.23
C ASN A 41 -2.60 2.15 0.17
N ALA A 42 -2.08 0.93 0.03
CA ALA A 42 -0.67 0.67 0.33
C ALA A 42 0.24 1.47 -0.60
N ALA A 43 -0.09 1.51 -1.89
CA ALA A 43 0.68 2.26 -2.86
C ALA A 43 0.64 3.75 -2.55
N PHE A 44 -0.51 4.24 -2.15
CA PHE A 44 -0.68 5.65 -1.81
C PHE A 44 0.22 6.03 -0.63
N GLU A 45 0.23 5.19 0.41
CA GLU A 45 1.09 5.44 1.55
C GLU A 45 2.56 5.37 1.17
N LEU A 46 2.90 4.45 0.28
CA LEU A 46 4.27 4.31 -0.17
C LEU A 46 4.74 5.55 -0.90
N LEU A 47 3.87 6.15 -1.73
CA LEU A 47 4.20 7.37 -2.45
C LEU A 47 4.54 8.52 -1.51
N LYS A 48 3.90 8.55 -0.35
CA LYS A 48 4.18 9.59 0.64
C LYS A 48 5.56 9.45 1.25
N LEU A 49 6.12 8.25 1.21
CA LEU A 49 7.43 7.97 1.78
C LEU A 49 8.56 8.25 0.80
N LEU A 50 8.25 8.41 -0.48
CA LEU A 50 9.28 8.65 -1.49
C LEU A 50 9.87 10.06 -1.34
N PRO A 51 11.17 10.21 -1.66
CA PRO A 51 11.80 11.54 -1.62
C PRO A 51 11.13 12.50 -2.60
N GLU A 52 11.08 13.76 -2.21
CA GLU A 52 10.48 14.78 -3.06
C GLU A 52 11.15 14.90 -4.40
N THR A 53 12.46 14.68 -4.44
CA THR A 53 13.20 14.77 -5.69
C THR A 53 12.65 13.81 -6.73
N GLU A 54 12.13 12.67 -6.31
CA GLU A 54 11.55 11.72 -7.23
C GLU A 54 10.20 12.20 -7.75
N HIS A 55 9.45 12.87 -6.92
CA HIS A 55 8.18 13.45 -7.35
C HIS A 55 8.41 14.55 -8.38
N GLU A 56 9.44 15.34 -8.19
CA GLU A 56 9.74 16.41 -9.13
C GLU A 56 10.12 15.87 -10.49
N LYS A 57 10.80 14.76 -10.53
CA LYS A 57 11.21 14.17 -11.79
C LYS A 57 10.05 13.70 -12.64
N SER A 58 8.91 13.47 -12.04
CA SER A 58 7.77 12.99 -12.77
C SER A 58 7.08 14.10 -13.58
N HIS A 59 7.49 15.30 -13.41
CA HIS A 59 6.99 16.42 -14.22
C HIS A 59 7.60 16.39 -15.63
#